data_7169616636886075ea91ec16ba1c9e44
#
_entry.id   7169616636886075ea91ec16ba1c9e44
#
_cell.length_a   1.000
_cell.length_b   1.000
_cell.length_c   1.000
_cell.angle_alpha   90.00
_cell.angle_beta   90.00
_cell.angle_gamma   90.00
#
_symmetry.space_group_name_H-M   'P 1'
#
loop_
_entity.id
_entity.type
_entity.pdbx_description
1 polymer ?
#
loop_
_entity_poly.entity_id
_entity_poly.type
_entity_poly.pdbx_seq_one_letter_code
_entity_poly.pdbx_strand_id
1 'polypeptide(L)'
;MEIQCPETCIHLAAAREHPAAVVKKQQERDVAALVPTIKHLTERQQQLFFLFHSVILRHKPEAFSRLLDEDVGQAAGAVAATLETAGRGVLYEHTPASLPAQRLARDMTAALAEIRARGTRIFDGEAAIALRAIEAGAREARKNPADDTAYLALVGRLLHARSQPAADEEVKPASSLILP
;
A
#
# COMPACT_ATOMS: atom_id res chain seq x y z
N MET A 1 3.22 -31.11 -29.87
CA MET A 1 4.54 -31.67 -29.49
C MET A 1 5.08 -30.85 -28.33
N GLU A 2 5.06 -31.40 -27.14
CA GLU A 2 5.57 -30.75 -25.92
C GLU A 2 7.06 -31.12 -25.80
N ILE A 3 7.93 -30.14 -25.89
CA ILE A 3 9.40 -30.38 -25.80
C ILE A 3 9.71 -30.47 -24.31
N GLN A 4 9.97 -31.67 -23.81
CA GLN A 4 10.44 -31.90 -22.45
C GLN A 4 11.94 -31.56 -22.38
N CYS A 5 12.26 -30.35 -21.84
CA CYS A 5 13.63 -30.00 -21.54
C CYS A 5 14.08 -30.66 -20.23
N PRO A 6 15.31 -31.17 -20.14
CA PRO A 6 15.85 -31.71 -18.89
C PRO A 6 15.92 -30.62 -17.82
N GLU A 7 15.77 -31.01 -16.55
CA GLU A 7 15.76 -30.07 -15.39
C GLU A 7 17.07 -29.26 -15.26
N THR A 8 18.16 -29.78 -15.80
CA THR A 8 19.48 -29.14 -15.84
C THR A 8 19.69 -28.17 -17.01
N CYS A 9 18.63 -27.89 -17.79
CA CYS A 9 18.73 -26.98 -18.94
C CYS A 9 19.03 -25.55 -18.48
N ILE A 10 20.20 -25.01 -18.89
CA ILE A 10 20.62 -23.64 -18.55
C ILE A 10 19.62 -22.56 -19.04
N HIS A 11 18.93 -22.80 -20.16
CA HIS A 11 17.92 -21.89 -20.66
C HIS A 11 16.64 -21.90 -19.83
N LEU A 12 16.29 -23.04 -19.24
CA LEU A 12 15.16 -23.17 -18.32
C LEU A 12 15.47 -22.52 -16.97
N ALA A 13 16.70 -22.65 -16.47
CA ALA A 13 17.16 -21.96 -15.27
C ALA A 13 17.11 -20.44 -15.48
N ALA A 14 17.70 -19.94 -16.57
CA ALA A 14 17.65 -18.52 -16.92
C ALA A 14 16.22 -17.98 -17.11
N ALA A 15 15.31 -18.77 -17.70
CA ALA A 15 13.92 -18.40 -17.88
C ALA A 15 13.14 -18.35 -16.53
N ARG A 16 13.53 -19.12 -15.52
CA ARG A 16 12.95 -19.08 -14.17
C ARG A 16 13.50 -17.93 -13.33
N GLU A 17 14.81 -17.62 -13.49
CA GLU A 17 15.46 -16.53 -12.76
C GLU A 17 15.04 -15.14 -13.25
N HIS A 18 14.78 -15.00 -14.56
CA HIS A 18 14.43 -13.72 -15.17
C HIS A 18 13.17 -13.06 -14.57
N PRO A 19 12.03 -13.78 -14.37
CA PRO A 19 10.86 -13.21 -13.73
C PRO A 19 11.12 -12.76 -12.30
N ALA A 20 11.89 -13.53 -11.51
CA ALA A 20 12.24 -13.20 -10.15
C ALA A 20 13.09 -11.93 -10.06
N ALA A 21 14.08 -11.79 -10.95
CA ALA A 21 14.93 -10.60 -11.03
C ALA A 21 14.12 -9.34 -11.42
N VAL A 22 13.17 -9.48 -12.34
CA VAL A 22 12.27 -8.38 -12.74
C VAL A 22 11.38 -7.95 -11.58
N VAL A 23 10.78 -8.90 -10.88
CA VAL A 23 9.93 -8.63 -9.70
C VAL A 23 10.75 -7.95 -8.60
N LYS A 24 11.94 -8.45 -8.29
CA LYS A 24 12.84 -7.85 -7.29
C LYS A 24 13.20 -6.40 -7.65
N LYS A 25 13.60 -6.16 -8.91
CA LYS A 25 13.92 -4.80 -9.37
C LYS A 25 12.72 -3.85 -9.31
N GLN A 26 11.52 -4.36 -9.56
CA GLN A 26 10.29 -3.57 -9.43
C GLN A 26 10.01 -3.26 -7.95
N GLN A 27 10.14 -4.24 -7.04
CA GLN A 27 10.00 -4.02 -5.61
C GLN A 27 10.99 -2.99 -5.06
N GLU A 28 12.26 -3.04 -5.49
CA GLU A 28 13.27 -2.05 -5.11
C GLU A 28 12.87 -0.63 -5.55
N ARG A 29 12.32 -0.48 -6.75
CA ARG A 29 11.80 0.80 -7.25
C ARG A 29 10.59 1.28 -6.47
N ASP A 30 9.66 0.37 -6.16
CA ASP A 30 8.45 0.68 -5.41
C ASP A 30 8.79 1.13 -3.98
N VAL A 31 9.74 0.45 -3.32
CA VAL A 31 10.24 0.85 -2.01
C VAL A 31 10.92 2.22 -2.09
N ALA A 32 11.81 2.43 -3.08
CA ALA A 32 12.49 3.70 -3.27
C ALA A 32 11.52 4.87 -3.51
N ALA A 33 10.41 4.63 -4.20
CA ALA A 33 9.36 5.62 -4.43
C ALA A 33 8.58 5.96 -3.14
N LEU A 34 8.37 4.99 -2.25
CA LEU A 34 7.60 5.18 -1.02
C LEU A 34 8.44 5.75 0.14
N VAL A 35 9.74 5.42 0.21
CA VAL A 35 10.64 5.84 1.29
C VAL A 35 10.60 7.35 1.57
N PRO A 36 10.64 8.26 0.58
CA PRO A 36 10.54 9.69 0.84
C PRO A 36 9.28 10.10 1.59
N THR A 37 8.18 9.40 1.36
CA THR A 37 6.88 9.69 1.98
C THR A 37 6.82 9.23 3.43
N ILE A 38 7.44 8.07 3.76
CA ILE A 38 7.31 7.46 5.08
C ILE A 38 8.47 7.75 6.04
N LYS A 39 9.65 8.18 5.53
CA LYS A 39 10.86 8.38 6.35
C LYS A 39 10.71 9.41 7.47
N HIS A 40 9.75 10.33 7.34
CA HIS A 40 9.49 11.39 8.33
C HIS A 40 8.38 11.01 9.31
N LEU A 41 7.72 9.86 9.11
CA LEU A 41 6.66 9.38 9.96
C LEU A 41 7.23 8.64 11.17
N THR A 42 6.65 8.88 12.34
CA THR A 42 6.90 8.03 13.52
C THR A 42 6.38 6.62 13.26
N GLU A 43 6.84 5.63 14.04
CA GLU A 43 6.39 4.25 13.91
C GLU A 43 4.85 4.13 13.96
N ARG A 44 4.23 4.87 14.87
CA ARG A 44 2.77 4.90 15.02
C ARG A 44 2.07 5.50 13.80
N GLN A 45 2.61 6.57 13.24
CA GLN A 45 2.10 7.16 12.00
C GLN A 45 2.30 6.23 10.81
N GLN A 46 3.40 5.48 10.76
CA GLN A 46 3.62 4.44 9.75
C GLN A 46 2.59 3.31 9.87
N GLN A 47 2.27 2.86 11.07
CA GLN A 47 1.21 1.86 11.29
C GLN A 47 -0.15 2.37 10.77
N LEU A 48 -0.50 3.62 11.05
CA LEU A 48 -1.71 4.27 10.54
C LEU A 48 -1.68 4.44 9.02
N PHE A 49 -0.53 4.81 8.47
CA PHE A 49 -0.32 4.91 7.02
C PHE A 49 -0.62 3.56 6.33
N PHE A 50 -0.08 2.45 6.82
CA PHE A 50 -0.36 1.13 6.26
C PHE A 50 -1.79 0.65 6.52
N LEU A 51 -2.38 1.03 7.65
CA LEU A 51 -3.79 0.77 7.92
C LEU A 51 -4.69 1.41 6.85
N PHE A 52 -4.50 2.71 6.58
CA PHE A 52 -5.28 3.40 5.56
C PHE A 52 -5.06 2.82 4.16
N HIS A 53 -3.84 2.39 3.82
CA HIS A 53 -3.60 1.69 2.57
C HIS A 53 -4.36 0.37 2.49
N SER A 54 -4.49 -0.35 3.60
CA SER A 54 -5.33 -1.55 3.65
C SER A 54 -6.81 -1.24 3.43
N VAL A 55 -7.29 -0.07 3.88
CA VAL A 55 -8.65 0.41 3.61
C VAL A 55 -8.81 0.74 2.13
N ILE A 56 -7.86 1.48 1.54
CA ILE A 56 -7.87 1.85 0.12
C ILE A 56 -7.96 0.60 -0.76
N LEU A 57 -7.14 -0.41 -0.51
CA LEU A 57 -7.11 -1.63 -1.32
C LEU A 57 -8.34 -2.52 -1.14
N ARG A 58 -8.99 -2.45 0.03
CA ARG A 58 -10.24 -3.20 0.28
C ARG A 58 -11.47 -2.45 -0.19
N HIS A 59 -11.33 -1.16 -0.49
CA HIS A 59 -12.43 -0.36 -1.02
C HIS A 59 -12.95 -0.95 -2.32
N LYS A 60 -14.25 -1.19 -2.40
CA LYS A 60 -14.93 -1.71 -3.59
C LYS A 60 -15.65 -0.56 -4.27
N PRO A 61 -15.12 -0.04 -5.38
CA PRO A 61 -15.86 0.95 -6.16
C PRO A 61 -17.19 0.34 -6.64
N GLU A 62 -18.21 1.17 -6.78
CA GLU A 62 -19.47 0.70 -7.36
C GLU A 62 -19.31 0.33 -8.85
N ALA A 63 -20.26 -0.48 -9.34
CA ALA A 63 -20.34 -0.80 -10.76
C ALA A 63 -20.27 0.51 -11.58
N PHE A 64 -19.40 0.53 -12.59
CA PHE A 64 -19.12 1.67 -13.47
C PHE A 64 -18.30 2.82 -12.87
N SER A 65 -17.80 2.70 -11.63
CA SER A 65 -16.93 3.68 -11.00
C SER A 65 -15.55 3.07 -10.78
N ARG A 66 -14.50 3.73 -11.26
CA ARG A 66 -13.10 3.36 -11.01
C ARG A 66 -12.51 4.32 -9.99
N LEU A 67 -11.76 3.81 -9.03
CA LEU A 67 -10.99 4.62 -8.09
C LEU A 67 -9.70 5.08 -8.77
N LEU A 68 -9.41 6.37 -8.72
CA LEU A 68 -8.22 7.00 -9.27
C LEU A 68 -7.30 7.51 -8.16
N ASP A 69 -6.04 7.77 -8.48
CA ASP A 69 -5.09 8.38 -7.54
C ASP A 69 -5.56 9.75 -7.04
N GLU A 70 -6.28 10.48 -7.90
CA GLU A 70 -6.92 11.74 -7.49
C GLU A 70 -7.95 11.55 -6.40
N ASP A 71 -8.81 10.53 -6.52
CA ASP A 71 -9.84 10.22 -5.52
C ASP A 71 -9.21 9.83 -4.18
N VAL A 72 -8.10 9.06 -4.23
CA VAL A 72 -7.33 8.72 -3.03
C VAL A 72 -6.78 9.96 -2.35
N GLY A 73 -6.18 10.87 -3.13
CA GLY A 73 -5.65 12.13 -2.61
C GLY A 73 -6.74 13.02 -2.01
N GLN A 74 -7.88 13.17 -2.69
CA GLN A 74 -9.02 13.95 -2.20
C GLN A 74 -9.62 13.34 -0.92
N ALA A 75 -9.81 12.02 -0.87
CA ALA A 75 -10.35 11.33 0.30
C ALA A 75 -9.43 11.49 1.50
N ALA A 76 -8.15 11.18 1.35
CA ALA A 76 -7.17 11.30 2.43
C ALA A 76 -7.04 12.75 2.91
N GLY A 77 -7.00 13.73 2.01
CA GLY A 77 -6.94 15.15 2.33
C GLY A 77 -8.17 15.64 3.10
N ALA A 78 -9.37 15.24 2.71
CA ALA A 78 -10.62 15.62 3.38
C ALA A 78 -10.71 15.03 4.80
N VAL A 79 -10.39 13.74 4.98
CA VAL A 79 -10.37 13.11 6.31
C VAL A 79 -9.30 13.75 7.20
N ALA A 80 -8.10 14.02 6.66
CA ALA A 80 -7.05 14.72 7.40
C ALA A 80 -7.52 16.10 7.88
N ALA A 81 -8.10 16.91 6.99
CA ALA A 81 -8.62 18.23 7.33
C ALA A 81 -9.73 18.18 8.40
N THR A 82 -10.61 17.17 8.33
CA THR A 82 -11.64 16.93 9.35
C THR A 82 -11.02 16.65 10.72
N LEU A 83 -10.01 15.78 10.79
CA LEU A 83 -9.31 15.46 12.04
C LEU A 83 -8.52 16.66 12.59
N GLU A 84 -7.88 17.45 11.72
CA GLU A 84 -7.14 18.65 12.08
C GLU A 84 -8.08 19.74 12.67
N THR A 85 -9.28 19.92 12.10
CA THR A 85 -10.27 20.86 12.60
C THR A 85 -10.89 20.38 13.92
N ALA A 86 -11.18 19.09 14.06
CA ALA A 86 -11.65 18.49 15.30
C ALA A 86 -10.61 18.65 16.44
N GLY A 87 -9.33 18.46 16.14
CA GLY A 87 -8.23 18.68 17.10
C GLY A 87 -8.11 20.13 17.59
N ARG A 88 -8.71 21.10 16.88
CA ARG A 88 -8.81 22.52 17.26
C ARG A 88 -10.15 22.85 17.94
N GLY A 89 -11.00 21.86 18.20
CA GLY A 89 -12.32 22.04 18.80
C GLY A 89 -13.41 22.45 17.82
N VAL A 90 -13.15 22.41 16.51
CA VAL A 90 -14.14 22.74 15.47
C VAL A 90 -14.63 21.43 14.84
N LEU A 91 -15.93 21.15 15.03
CA LEU A 91 -16.58 20.00 14.40
C LEU A 91 -17.05 20.40 12.98
N TYR A 92 -16.21 20.14 12.00
CA TYR A 92 -16.51 20.38 10.59
C TYR A 92 -16.03 19.20 9.75
N GLU A 93 -16.92 18.61 8.96
CA GLU A 93 -16.62 17.51 8.07
C GLU A 93 -16.26 18.04 6.67
N HIS A 94 -15.01 17.84 6.27
CA HIS A 94 -14.55 18.17 4.94
C HIS A 94 -14.98 17.06 3.96
N THR A 95 -15.73 17.46 2.92
CA THR A 95 -16.26 16.51 1.93
C THR A 95 -15.45 16.60 0.63
N PRO A 96 -14.93 15.47 0.08
CA PRO A 96 -14.28 15.46 -1.23
C PRO A 96 -15.24 15.84 -2.36
N ALA A 97 -14.71 16.32 -3.49
CA ALA A 97 -15.52 16.74 -4.63
C ALA A 97 -16.12 15.54 -5.39
N SER A 98 -15.32 14.47 -5.61
CA SER A 98 -15.76 13.30 -6.36
C SER A 98 -16.52 12.28 -5.50
N LEU A 99 -17.51 11.59 -6.08
CA LEU A 99 -18.25 10.54 -5.39
C LEU A 99 -17.39 9.34 -4.96
N PRO A 100 -16.44 8.84 -5.80
CA PRO A 100 -15.53 7.79 -5.36
C PRO A 100 -14.70 8.21 -4.14
N ALA A 101 -14.17 9.44 -4.13
CA ALA A 101 -13.43 9.97 -2.99
C ALA A 101 -14.29 10.12 -1.74
N GLN A 102 -15.56 10.55 -1.85
CA GLN A 102 -16.47 10.63 -0.71
C GLN A 102 -16.72 9.27 -0.05
N ARG A 103 -16.88 8.21 -0.87
CA ARG A 103 -17.07 6.85 -0.37
C ARG A 103 -15.82 6.33 0.32
N LEU A 104 -14.66 6.51 -0.31
CA LEU A 104 -13.39 6.14 0.29
C LEU A 104 -13.14 6.89 1.61
N ALA A 105 -13.46 8.18 1.68
CA ALA A 105 -13.36 8.97 2.91
C ALA A 105 -14.25 8.41 4.04
N ARG A 106 -15.48 7.97 3.72
CA ARG A 106 -16.36 7.29 4.69
C ARG A 106 -15.75 5.98 5.19
N ASP A 107 -15.17 5.17 4.29
CA ASP A 107 -14.52 3.91 4.68
C ASP A 107 -13.31 4.16 5.59
N MET A 108 -12.50 5.19 5.30
CA MET A 108 -11.38 5.58 6.15
C MET A 108 -11.85 6.04 7.54
N THR A 109 -12.90 6.86 7.60
CA THR A 109 -13.49 7.35 8.85
C THR A 109 -14.10 6.20 9.65
N ALA A 110 -14.82 5.29 8.98
CA ALA A 110 -15.40 4.11 9.62
C ALA A 110 -14.33 3.17 10.19
N ALA A 111 -13.22 2.95 9.46
CA ALA A 111 -12.10 2.15 9.96
C ALA A 111 -11.46 2.76 11.20
N LEU A 112 -11.29 4.07 11.27
CA LEU A 112 -10.82 4.77 12.48
C LEU A 112 -11.78 4.56 13.66
N ALA A 113 -13.08 4.74 13.42
CA ALA A 113 -14.10 4.56 14.45
C ALA A 113 -14.12 3.13 14.98
N GLU A 114 -14.02 2.14 14.10
CA GLU A 114 -14.00 0.71 14.46
C GLU A 114 -12.78 0.37 15.35
N ILE A 115 -11.59 0.85 14.98
CA ILE A 115 -10.37 0.58 15.76
C ILE A 115 -10.45 1.25 17.13
N ARG A 116 -10.98 2.47 17.21
CA ARG A 116 -11.21 3.17 18.47
C ARG A 116 -12.22 2.44 19.36
N ALA A 117 -13.30 1.91 18.77
CA ALA A 117 -14.31 1.13 19.46
C ALA A 117 -13.73 -0.18 20.06
N ARG A 118 -12.68 -0.75 19.44
CA ARG A 118 -11.93 -1.91 19.97
C ARG A 118 -10.95 -1.54 21.08
N GLY A 119 -10.93 -0.28 21.52
CA GLY A 119 -10.09 0.20 22.62
C GLY A 119 -8.69 0.68 22.21
N THR A 120 -8.36 0.70 20.93
CA THR A 120 -7.07 1.23 20.48
C THR A 120 -7.10 2.75 20.49
N ARG A 121 -6.20 3.37 21.25
CA ARG A 121 -6.07 4.82 21.32
C ARG A 121 -5.37 5.35 20.04
N ILE A 122 -6.12 6.04 19.19
CA ILE A 122 -5.61 6.73 18.02
C ILE A 122 -5.84 8.23 18.20
N PHE A 123 -4.75 9.01 18.17
CA PHE A 123 -4.81 10.47 18.24
C PHE A 123 -5.10 11.06 16.86
N ASP A 124 -6.00 12.04 16.80
CA ASP A 124 -6.43 12.67 15.55
C ASP A 124 -5.24 13.29 14.79
N GLY A 125 -4.31 13.93 15.50
CA GLY A 125 -3.12 14.51 14.87
C GLY A 125 -2.20 13.48 14.22
N GLU A 126 -2.02 12.29 14.82
CA GLU A 126 -1.21 11.21 14.21
C GLU A 126 -1.88 10.64 12.97
N ALA A 127 -3.21 10.45 13.03
CA ALA A 127 -3.98 9.97 11.89
C ALA A 127 -3.99 11.01 10.75
N ALA A 128 -4.12 12.29 11.06
CA ALA A 128 -4.06 13.37 10.08
C ALA A 128 -2.70 13.42 9.37
N ILE A 129 -1.59 13.29 10.10
CA ILE A 129 -0.23 13.25 9.51
C ILE A 129 -0.09 12.07 8.55
N ALA A 130 -0.55 10.87 8.93
CA ALA A 130 -0.50 9.70 8.07
C ALA A 130 -1.33 9.88 6.80
N LEU A 131 -2.53 10.47 6.91
CA LEU A 131 -3.40 10.77 5.77
C LEU A 131 -2.82 11.86 4.86
N ARG A 132 -2.17 12.89 5.42
CA ARG A 132 -1.44 13.90 4.63
C ARG A 132 -0.28 13.29 3.84
N ALA A 133 0.40 12.30 4.40
CA ALA A 133 1.43 11.56 3.67
C ALA A 133 0.84 10.77 2.49
N ILE A 134 -0.35 10.17 2.64
CA ILE A 134 -1.08 9.50 1.55
C ILE A 134 -1.48 10.52 0.47
N GLU A 135 -2.08 11.63 0.86
CA GLU A 135 -2.45 12.72 -0.05
C GLU A 135 -1.24 13.19 -0.88
N ALA A 136 -0.10 13.41 -0.22
CA ALA A 136 1.12 13.85 -0.88
C ALA A 136 1.64 12.78 -1.86
N GLY A 137 1.64 11.50 -1.48
CA GLY A 137 2.06 10.40 -2.33
C GLY A 137 1.18 10.24 -3.57
N ALA A 138 -0.14 10.29 -3.40
CA ALA A 138 -1.09 10.24 -4.51
C ALA A 138 -0.94 11.45 -5.46
N ARG A 139 -0.71 12.63 -4.91
CA ARG A 139 -0.45 13.86 -5.71
C ARG A 139 0.86 13.78 -6.48
N GLU A 140 1.91 13.21 -5.88
CA GLU A 140 3.20 13.03 -6.54
C GLU A 140 3.09 12.06 -7.72
N ALA A 141 2.39 10.94 -7.56
CA ALA A 141 2.18 9.96 -8.62
C ALA A 141 1.44 10.57 -9.84
N ARG A 142 0.51 11.49 -9.61
CA ARG A 142 -0.23 12.19 -10.67
C ARG A 142 0.62 13.13 -11.55
N LYS A 143 1.85 13.44 -11.17
CA LYS A 143 2.75 14.21 -12.04
C LYS A 143 3.07 13.47 -13.32
N ASN A 144 2.88 12.16 -13.36
CA ASN A 144 2.93 11.37 -14.58
C ASN A 144 1.51 11.24 -15.18
N PRO A 145 1.16 11.98 -16.23
CA PRO A 145 -0.19 11.97 -16.80
C PRO A 145 -0.55 10.68 -17.55
N ALA A 146 0.43 9.78 -17.75
CA ALA A 146 0.22 8.55 -18.51
C ALA A 146 -0.51 7.45 -17.68
N ASP A 147 -0.54 7.56 -16.36
CA ASP A 147 -1.15 6.56 -15.48
C ASP A 147 -1.86 7.24 -14.30
N ASP A 148 -3.17 7.19 -14.31
CA ASP A 148 -4.05 7.77 -13.29
C ASP A 148 -4.26 6.86 -12.05
N THR A 149 -3.60 5.68 -12.03
CA THR A 149 -3.61 4.68 -10.97
C THR A 149 -2.22 4.23 -10.52
N ALA A 150 -1.18 4.98 -10.86
CA ALA A 150 0.20 4.63 -10.54
C ALA A 150 0.42 4.42 -9.04
N TYR A 151 -0.17 5.27 -8.19
CA TYR A 151 -0.12 5.16 -6.74
C TYR A 151 -0.85 3.93 -6.22
N LEU A 152 -2.07 3.69 -6.69
CA LEU A 152 -2.85 2.50 -6.34
C LEU A 152 -2.12 1.21 -6.71
N ALA A 153 -1.52 1.16 -7.90
CA ALA A 153 -0.73 0.02 -8.35
C ALA A 153 0.52 -0.19 -7.48
N LEU A 154 1.25 0.89 -7.13
CA LEU A 154 2.39 0.87 -6.22
C LEU A 154 2.00 0.27 -4.85
N VAL A 155 0.95 0.81 -4.24
CA VAL A 155 0.46 0.37 -2.93
C VAL A 155 0.00 -1.09 -2.98
N GLY A 156 -0.71 -1.49 -4.04
CA GLY A 156 -1.14 -2.86 -4.26
C GLY A 156 0.03 -3.84 -4.26
N ARG A 157 1.09 -3.57 -5.01
CA ARG A 157 2.29 -4.43 -5.07
C ARG A 157 3.00 -4.53 -3.72
N LEU A 158 3.16 -3.41 -3.01
CA LEU A 158 3.85 -3.39 -1.71
C LEU A 158 3.12 -4.17 -0.62
N LEU A 159 1.79 -4.07 -0.55
CA LEU A 159 1.02 -4.80 0.46
C LEU A 159 0.86 -6.27 0.09
N HIS A 160 0.79 -6.64 -1.19
CA HIS A 160 0.83 -8.03 -1.61
C HIS A 160 2.17 -8.70 -1.28
N ALA A 161 3.29 -8.01 -1.48
CA ALA A 161 4.62 -8.50 -1.10
C ALA A 161 4.76 -8.76 0.41
N ARG A 162 4.10 -7.94 1.25
CA ARG A 162 4.08 -8.15 2.72
C ARG A 162 3.18 -9.31 3.16
N SER A 163 2.17 -9.65 2.37
CA SER A 163 1.20 -10.71 2.69
C SER A 163 1.66 -12.09 2.25
N GLN A 164 2.68 -12.18 1.38
CA GLN A 164 3.33 -13.44 1.06
C GLN A 164 4.41 -13.67 2.13
N PRO A 165 4.30 -14.73 2.98
CA PRO A 165 5.43 -15.14 3.79
C PRO A 165 6.58 -15.43 2.83
N ALA A 166 7.81 -15.05 3.23
CA ALA A 166 9.00 -15.36 2.48
C ALA A 166 9.00 -16.89 2.21
N ALA A 167 8.57 -17.26 1.01
CA ALA A 167 8.76 -18.60 0.52
C ALA A 167 10.26 -18.71 0.24
N ASP A 168 10.85 -19.73 0.85
CA ASP A 168 12.20 -20.21 0.59
C ASP A 168 13.36 -19.47 1.28
N GLU A 169 13.44 -19.63 2.58
CA GLU A 169 14.72 -20.03 3.16
C GLU A 169 14.80 -21.55 3.01
N GLU A 170 15.35 -21.99 1.87
CA GLU A 170 15.70 -23.39 1.63
C GLU A 170 16.64 -23.85 2.74
N VAL A 171 16.09 -24.61 3.70
CA VAL A 171 16.87 -25.37 4.66
C VAL A 171 17.71 -26.34 3.83
N LYS A 172 18.98 -25.99 3.58
CA LYS A 172 19.97 -26.93 3.07
C LYS A 172 19.97 -28.15 3.99
N PRO A 173 19.68 -29.35 3.48
CA PRO A 173 19.80 -30.53 4.30
C PRO A 173 21.28 -30.65 4.69
N ALA A 174 21.54 -30.71 5.99
CA ALA A 174 22.86 -31.00 6.51
C ALA A 174 23.36 -32.33 5.90
N SER A 175 24.40 -32.23 5.10
CA SER A 175 25.11 -33.38 4.54
C SER A 175 25.61 -34.23 5.69
N SER A 176 24.98 -35.38 5.95
CA SER A 176 25.48 -36.40 6.85
C SER A 176 26.67 -37.03 6.18
N LEU A 177 27.87 -36.61 6.56
CA LEU A 177 29.12 -37.35 6.31
C LEU A 177 29.05 -38.65 7.10
N ILE A 178 28.75 -39.75 6.41
CA ILE A 178 29.02 -41.10 6.91
C ILE A 178 30.49 -41.37 6.52
N LEU A 179 31.35 -41.42 7.51
CA LEU A 179 32.70 -41.97 7.37
C LEU A 179 32.67 -43.46 7.73
N PRO A 180 33.47 -44.28 7.10
CA PRO A 180 33.51 -45.74 7.22
C PRO A 180 34.04 -46.24 8.55
#